data_ca969477416fd495cf3c45170de56bc1
#
_entry.id   ca969477416fd495cf3c45170de56bc1
#
_cell.length_a   1.000
_cell.length_b   1.000
_cell.length_c   1.000
_cell.angle_alpha   90.00
_cell.angle_beta   90.00
_cell.angle_gamma   90.00
#
_symmetry.space_group_name_H-M   'P 1'
#
loop_
_entity.id
_entity.type
_entity.pdbx_description
1 polymer ?
#
loop_
_entity_poly.entity_id
_entity_poly.type
_entity_poly.pdbx_seq_one_letter_code
_entity_poly.pdbx_strand_id
1 'polypeptide(L)'
;MKHNDIKDLLSRPEEYFCKDVTVCGWIRSYRDSKNMAFIALNDGTTLPHLQVVIDKSVIPEMPDGATRVGSSVKIEGMAVKSLNANQAIEVNAKTVTLLGDCPLDYPIQKAKTSLDYLRTLPHLRVRTNTFNAIFRVRSKLSFAIHRFFQERGYLYVHTPIITGSDCEGAGKIFKVTTIGYDPKYKSEAEYNADDFFGQSAGLTVSGQLEGEVMATAFGKIYTFGPTFRAENSNTTRHAAEFWQIEPEVAFAEIDDIIEIATEFIKYIINAVLNECPDEINLFDKFYEKGLREKLKKVVDDEFARVDYTEAIEILKKSGKDFVYPVEWGCDLQTEHERYLTDVVYNRPVFVVNYPKDLKSFYMKQNPDGKTVAATDLLVPGVGEIIGCSEREADTEKLLQAIKDRGMKMSDYQNYLDLRKYGTVPHSGFGLGLERILMYATGMGNIRDTIIFPRAKDELR
;
A
#
# COMPACT_ATOMS: atom_id res chain seq x y z
N MET A 1 28.10 17.38 -4.71
CA MET A 1 29.33 16.54 -4.69
C MET A 1 29.19 15.52 -5.82
N LYS A 2 30.13 15.49 -6.78
CA LYS A 2 30.07 14.53 -7.89
C LYS A 2 30.55 13.17 -7.39
N HIS A 3 29.74 12.11 -7.56
CA HIS A 3 30.04 10.74 -7.16
C HIS A 3 29.36 9.76 -8.10
N ASN A 4 29.73 8.50 -8.02
CA ASN A 4 29.12 7.39 -8.74
C ASN A 4 28.06 6.71 -7.86
N ASP A 5 26.90 6.42 -8.42
CA ASP A 5 25.86 5.66 -7.71
C ASP A 5 26.29 4.20 -7.52
N ILE A 6 26.10 3.67 -6.32
CA ILE A 6 26.40 2.26 -6.01
C ILE A 6 25.60 1.30 -6.90
N LYS A 7 24.36 1.69 -7.23
CA LYS A 7 23.53 0.91 -8.17
C LYS A 7 24.20 0.72 -9.51
N ASP A 8 24.81 1.77 -10.05
CA ASP A 8 25.48 1.70 -11.37
C ASP A 8 26.71 0.80 -11.34
N LEU A 9 27.53 0.87 -10.29
CA LEU A 9 28.68 0.00 -10.10
C LEU A 9 28.25 -1.47 -10.02
N LEU A 10 27.19 -1.77 -9.27
CA LEU A 10 26.72 -3.14 -9.06
C LEU A 10 25.99 -3.73 -10.29
N SER A 11 25.26 -2.89 -11.05
CA SER A 11 24.49 -3.33 -12.20
C SER A 11 25.30 -3.43 -13.49
N ARG A 12 26.38 -2.64 -13.61
CA ARG A 12 27.26 -2.56 -14.81
C ARG A 12 28.74 -2.61 -14.42
N PRO A 13 29.16 -3.66 -13.65
CA PRO A 13 30.51 -3.69 -13.06
C PRO A 13 31.64 -3.59 -14.08
N GLU A 14 31.45 -4.15 -15.29
CA GLU A 14 32.45 -4.17 -16.35
C GLU A 14 32.81 -2.77 -16.86
N GLU A 15 31.87 -1.83 -16.78
CA GLU A 15 32.12 -0.43 -17.18
C GLU A 15 33.09 0.28 -16.22
N TYR A 16 33.29 -0.24 -15.01
CA TYR A 16 34.04 0.41 -13.93
C TYR A 16 35.35 -0.29 -13.59
N PHE A 17 35.60 -1.50 -14.03
CA PHE A 17 36.84 -2.22 -13.72
C PHE A 17 38.07 -1.40 -14.08
N CYS A 18 39.02 -1.33 -13.16
CA CYS A 18 40.28 -0.59 -13.25
C CYS A 18 40.12 0.92 -13.43
N LYS A 19 38.95 1.47 -13.07
CA LYS A 19 38.71 2.92 -13.08
C LYS A 19 38.68 3.48 -11.66
N ASP A 20 39.15 4.70 -11.54
CA ASP A 20 38.99 5.48 -10.32
C ASP A 20 37.52 5.91 -10.19
N VAL A 21 36.95 5.67 -9.01
CA VAL A 21 35.58 6.01 -8.68
C VAL A 21 35.52 6.78 -7.36
N THR A 22 34.50 7.62 -7.24
CA THR A 22 34.13 8.27 -5.99
C THR A 22 32.76 7.75 -5.60
N VAL A 23 32.62 7.18 -4.39
CA VAL A 23 31.36 6.73 -3.84
C VAL A 23 31.09 7.42 -2.49
N CYS A 24 29.83 7.79 -2.27
CA CYS A 24 29.37 8.33 -0.99
C CYS A 24 28.30 7.41 -0.42
N GLY A 25 28.21 7.31 0.90
CA GLY A 25 27.16 6.48 1.49
C GLY A 25 27.31 6.32 2.98
N TRP A 26 26.39 5.51 3.53
CA TRP A 26 26.36 5.17 4.95
C TRP A 26 26.99 3.80 5.20
N ILE A 27 27.79 3.70 6.26
CA ILE A 27 28.42 2.46 6.70
C ILE A 27 27.35 1.54 7.29
N ARG A 28 27.18 0.36 6.68
CA ARG A 28 26.26 -0.68 7.14
C ARG A 28 26.97 -1.71 8.03
N SER A 29 28.22 -1.95 7.76
CA SER A 29 29.10 -2.74 8.64
C SER A 29 30.55 -2.35 8.39
N TYR A 30 31.35 -2.47 9.43
CA TYR A 30 32.79 -2.39 9.40
C TYR A 30 33.38 -3.67 9.99
N ARG A 31 34.37 -4.22 9.33
CA ARG A 31 35.09 -5.39 9.81
C ARG A 31 36.58 -5.14 9.69
N ASP A 32 37.25 -5.19 10.81
CA ASP A 32 38.69 -5.02 10.91
C ASP A 32 39.41 -6.37 10.87
N SER A 33 40.56 -6.41 10.21
CA SER A 33 41.48 -7.56 10.13
C SER A 33 42.92 -7.05 10.24
N LYS A 34 43.90 -7.95 10.34
CA LYS A 34 45.31 -7.59 10.61
C LYS A 34 45.85 -6.55 9.59
N ASN A 35 45.70 -6.81 8.30
CA ASN A 35 46.28 -6.00 7.23
C ASN A 35 45.22 -5.24 6.40
N MET A 36 43.95 -5.61 6.52
CA MET A 36 42.87 -5.13 5.71
C MET A 36 41.68 -4.76 6.59
N ALA A 37 40.86 -3.79 6.13
CA ALA A 37 39.54 -3.62 6.69
C ALA A 37 38.49 -3.57 5.58
N PHE A 38 37.24 -3.83 5.93
CA PHE A 38 36.14 -3.95 4.98
C PHE A 38 34.96 -3.10 5.45
N ILE A 39 34.43 -2.28 4.55
CA ILE A 39 33.20 -1.53 4.76
C ILE A 39 32.14 -2.09 3.82
N ALA A 40 30.94 -2.38 4.34
CA ALA A 40 29.74 -2.49 3.53
C ALA A 40 29.10 -1.09 3.44
N LEU A 41 29.16 -0.48 2.27
CA LEU A 41 28.68 0.87 2.01
C LEU A 41 27.35 0.83 1.25
N ASN A 42 26.42 1.71 1.60
CA ASN A 42 25.15 1.86 0.89
C ASN A 42 24.79 3.34 0.77
N ASP A 43 24.47 3.78 -0.45
CA ASP A 43 24.10 5.16 -0.78
C ASP A 43 22.58 5.36 -0.89
N GLY A 44 21.80 4.30 -0.68
CA GLY A 44 20.35 4.32 -0.86
C GLY A 44 19.87 4.10 -2.30
N THR A 45 20.72 4.04 -3.31
CA THR A 45 20.29 3.83 -4.71
C THR A 45 19.88 2.39 -5.01
N THR A 46 20.35 1.43 -4.20
CA THR A 46 20.05 0.00 -4.32
C THR A 46 19.97 -0.69 -2.96
N LEU A 47 19.35 -1.88 -2.88
CA LEU A 47 19.28 -2.66 -1.64
C LEU A 47 20.62 -3.33 -1.30
N PRO A 48 21.35 -3.98 -2.23
CA PRO A 48 22.67 -4.52 -2.00
C PRO A 48 23.67 -3.43 -1.56
N HIS A 49 24.72 -3.86 -0.84
CA HIS A 49 25.79 -2.99 -0.36
C HIS A 49 27.05 -3.19 -1.19
N LEU A 50 27.76 -2.09 -1.46
CA LEU A 50 29.08 -2.14 -2.10
C LEU A 50 30.12 -2.50 -1.05
N GLN A 51 30.97 -3.50 -1.34
CA GLN A 51 32.14 -3.79 -0.52
C GLN A 51 33.26 -2.79 -0.86
N VAL A 52 33.77 -2.14 0.16
CA VAL A 52 34.99 -1.33 0.07
C VAL A 52 36.07 -2.04 0.87
N VAL A 53 37.21 -2.19 0.22
CA VAL A 53 38.41 -2.81 0.78
C VAL A 53 39.42 -1.71 1.13
N ILE A 54 39.91 -1.75 2.34
CA ILE A 54 40.88 -0.81 2.89
C ILE A 54 42.17 -1.59 3.18
N ASP A 55 43.21 -1.28 2.41
CA ASP A 55 44.56 -1.77 2.70
C ASP A 55 45.20 -0.85 3.75
N LYS A 56 45.56 -1.42 4.91
CA LYS A 56 46.15 -0.65 6.01
C LYS A 56 47.59 -0.17 5.70
N SER A 57 48.22 -0.67 4.65
CA SER A 57 49.48 -0.12 4.17
C SER A 57 49.26 1.19 3.40
N VAL A 58 48.08 1.41 2.82
CA VAL A 58 47.67 2.62 2.08
C VAL A 58 46.96 3.61 3.01
N ILE A 59 46.04 3.12 3.84
CA ILE A 59 45.29 3.90 4.83
C ILE A 59 45.57 3.27 6.21
N PRO A 60 46.68 3.71 6.86
CA PRO A 60 47.09 3.10 8.15
C PRO A 60 46.10 3.39 9.26
N GLU A 61 45.41 4.52 9.20
CA GLU A 61 44.48 4.99 10.23
C GLU A 61 43.20 5.56 9.60
N MET A 62 42.06 5.08 10.07
CA MET A 62 40.77 5.59 9.62
C MET A 62 40.44 6.90 10.33
N PRO A 63 39.78 7.85 9.64
CA PRO A 63 39.25 9.06 10.33
C PRO A 63 38.34 8.62 11.50
N ASP A 64 38.45 9.34 12.64
CA ASP A 64 37.57 9.07 13.79
C ASP A 64 36.11 9.14 13.36
N GLY A 65 35.30 8.20 13.83
CA GLY A 65 33.90 8.05 13.39
C GLY A 65 33.69 7.29 12.07
N ALA A 66 34.68 7.21 11.19
CA ALA A 66 34.54 6.57 9.86
C ALA A 66 34.54 5.01 9.91
N THR A 67 34.48 4.42 11.09
CA THR A 67 34.31 2.96 11.30
C THR A 67 32.98 2.60 11.94
N ARG A 68 32.18 3.61 12.30
CA ARG A 68 30.90 3.41 13.03
C ARG A 68 29.76 3.15 12.07
N VAL A 69 28.91 2.18 12.43
CA VAL A 69 27.68 1.90 11.69
C VAL A 69 26.77 3.13 11.73
N GLY A 70 26.27 3.55 10.57
CA GLY A 70 25.44 4.74 10.43
C GLY A 70 26.20 6.01 10.05
N SER A 71 27.52 6.06 10.23
CA SER A 71 28.33 7.18 9.74
C SER A 71 28.30 7.26 8.23
N SER A 72 28.33 8.48 7.69
CA SER A 72 28.43 8.73 6.26
C SER A 72 29.85 9.08 5.85
N VAL A 73 30.30 8.50 4.74
CA VAL A 73 31.66 8.67 4.24
C VAL A 73 31.67 8.94 2.74
N LYS A 74 32.70 9.65 2.27
CA LYS A 74 33.13 9.70 0.88
C LYS A 74 34.38 8.84 0.73
N ILE A 75 34.39 7.96 -0.26
CA ILE A 75 35.50 7.05 -0.55
C ILE A 75 35.93 7.28 -1.99
N GLU A 76 37.21 7.56 -2.19
CA GLU A 76 37.83 7.59 -3.50
C GLU A 76 38.75 6.39 -3.63
N GLY A 77 38.65 5.65 -4.73
CA GLY A 77 39.40 4.43 -4.91
C GLY A 77 39.26 3.82 -6.30
N MET A 78 39.89 2.69 -6.48
CA MET A 78 39.84 1.93 -7.73
C MET A 78 38.78 0.84 -7.65
N ALA A 79 37.86 0.82 -8.60
CA ALA A 79 36.89 -0.26 -8.75
C ALA A 79 37.60 -1.49 -9.39
N VAL A 80 37.47 -2.62 -8.73
CA VAL A 80 38.12 -3.88 -9.16
C VAL A 80 37.12 -5.04 -9.16
N LYS A 81 37.45 -6.08 -9.90
CA LYS A 81 36.70 -7.33 -9.84
C LYS A 81 36.83 -7.93 -8.43
N SER A 82 35.71 -8.21 -7.79
CA SER A 82 35.75 -8.80 -6.43
C SER A 82 36.28 -10.23 -6.45
N LEU A 83 37.04 -10.57 -5.43
CA LEU A 83 37.44 -11.95 -5.15
C LEU A 83 36.33 -12.74 -4.45
N ASN A 84 35.30 -12.07 -3.97
CA ASN A 84 34.16 -12.69 -3.31
C ASN A 84 33.09 -13.12 -4.34
N ALA A 85 32.73 -14.40 -4.33
CA ALA A 85 31.74 -14.97 -5.25
C ALA A 85 30.34 -14.32 -5.16
N ASN A 86 30.02 -13.62 -4.07
CA ASN A 86 28.72 -13.00 -3.85
C ASN A 86 28.61 -11.57 -4.42
N GLN A 87 29.69 -11.02 -4.97
CA GLN A 87 29.71 -9.65 -5.49
C GLN A 87 30.66 -9.54 -6.69
N ALA A 88 30.22 -8.93 -7.79
CA ALA A 88 31.03 -8.83 -9.01
C ALA A 88 32.15 -7.77 -8.91
N ILE A 89 31.92 -6.70 -8.15
CA ILE A 89 32.79 -5.53 -8.06
C ILE A 89 33.00 -5.10 -6.61
N GLU A 90 34.18 -4.59 -6.29
CA GLU A 90 34.50 -3.93 -5.02
C GLU A 90 35.36 -2.69 -5.29
N VAL A 91 35.52 -1.83 -4.29
CA VAL A 91 36.35 -0.62 -4.40
C VAL A 91 37.54 -0.74 -3.43
N ASN A 92 38.74 -0.74 -4.00
CA ASN A 92 39.97 -0.60 -3.22
C ASN A 92 40.17 0.89 -2.90
N ALA A 93 39.96 1.26 -1.63
CA ALA A 93 40.00 2.64 -1.17
C ALA A 93 41.43 3.22 -1.26
N LYS A 94 41.54 4.41 -1.81
CA LYS A 94 42.74 5.27 -1.75
C LYS A 94 42.60 6.33 -0.64
N THR A 95 41.39 6.86 -0.47
CA THR A 95 41.06 7.81 0.58
C THR A 95 39.71 7.54 1.17
N VAL A 96 39.55 7.83 2.46
CA VAL A 96 38.27 7.83 3.17
C VAL A 96 38.11 9.16 3.88
N THR A 97 37.02 9.86 3.62
CA THR A 97 36.67 11.12 4.26
C THR A 97 35.37 10.95 5.03
N LEU A 98 35.36 11.27 6.31
CA LEU A 98 34.13 11.33 7.11
C LEU A 98 33.30 12.53 6.66
N LEU A 99 32.02 12.31 6.35
CA LEU A 99 31.04 13.35 6.02
C LEU A 99 30.15 13.68 7.22
N GLY A 100 29.75 12.63 7.97
CA GLY A 100 28.96 12.79 9.18
C GLY A 100 29.17 11.61 10.13
N ASP A 101 29.52 11.91 11.35
CA ASP A 101 29.70 10.92 12.40
C ASP A 101 28.37 10.36 12.91
N CYS A 102 28.40 9.14 13.37
CA CYS A 102 27.27 8.48 14.02
C CYS A 102 27.69 8.09 15.45
N PRO A 103 27.08 8.68 16.49
CA PRO A 103 27.44 8.37 17.86
C PRO A 103 27.13 6.94 18.25
N LEU A 104 27.76 6.46 19.32
CA LEU A 104 27.69 5.04 19.75
C LEU A 104 26.30 4.65 20.28
N ASP A 105 25.48 5.60 20.65
CA ASP A 105 24.10 5.39 21.11
C ASP A 105 23.09 5.25 19.96
N TYR A 106 23.56 5.19 18.71
CA TYR A 106 22.70 4.98 17.54
C TYR A 106 21.83 3.74 17.72
N PRO A 107 20.48 3.88 17.69
CA PRO A 107 19.58 2.80 18.14
C PRO A 107 19.48 1.64 17.14
N ILE A 108 19.89 1.84 15.87
CA ILE A 108 19.85 0.79 14.84
C ILE A 108 21.24 0.19 14.70
N GLN A 109 21.51 -0.79 15.54
CA GLN A 109 22.77 -1.52 15.54
C GLN A 109 22.68 -2.80 14.68
N LYS A 110 23.83 -3.48 14.49
CA LYS A 110 23.94 -4.73 13.72
C LYS A 110 23.09 -5.88 14.28
N ALA A 111 22.69 -5.82 15.54
CA ALA A 111 21.85 -6.84 16.17
C ALA A 111 20.44 -6.83 15.55
N LYS A 112 19.79 -8.01 15.52
CA LYS A 112 18.43 -8.14 15.01
C LYS A 112 17.47 -7.33 15.88
N THR A 113 16.87 -6.32 15.27
CA THR A 113 15.90 -5.43 15.92
C THR A 113 14.49 -5.85 15.54
N SER A 114 13.56 -5.94 16.50
CA SER A 114 12.16 -6.30 16.22
C SER A 114 11.43 -5.21 15.45
N LEU A 115 10.44 -5.59 14.66
CA LEU A 115 9.57 -4.62 13.95
C LEU A 115 8.82 -3.72 14.94
N ASP A 116 8.40 -4.25 16.10
CA ASP A 116 7.71 -3.48 17.14
C ASP A 116 8.60 -2.34 17.67
N TYR A 117 9.86 -2.64 17.97
CA TYR A 117 10.81 -1.59 18.36
C TYR A 117 11.04 -0.59 17.23
N LEU A 118 11.19 -1.04 15.98
CA LEU A 118 11.40 -0.16 14.84
C LEU A 118 10.20 0.76 14.57
N ARG A 119 8.97 0.36 14.94
CA ARG A 119 7.79 1.24 14.88
C ARG A 119 7.90 2.41 15.85
N THR A 120 8.62 2.29 16.95
CA THR A 120 8.89 3.42 17.86
C THR A 120 9.89 4.43 17.31
N LEU A 121 10.58 4.08 16.20
CA LEU A 121 11.61 4.89 15.56
C LEU A 121 11.28 5.17 14.07
N PRO A 122 10.11 5.72 13.74
CA PRO A 122 9.65 5.83 12.34
C PRO A 122 10.64 6.60 11.45
N HIS A 123 11.31 7.63 11.97
CA HIS A 123 12.29 8.46 11.27
C HIS A 123 13.65 7.76 11.00
N LEU A 124 13.97 6.69 11.73
CA LEU A 124 15.24 5.96 11.57
C LEU A 124 15.04 4.58 10.94
N ARG A 125 13.89 3.93 11.13
CA ARG A 125 13.66 2.55 10.65
C ARG A 125 13.87 2.38 9.15
N VAL A 126 13.69 3.44 8.36
CA VAL A 126 13.93 3.46 6.90
C VAL A 126 15.39 3.17 6.54
N ARG A 127 16.31 3.32 7.49
CA ARG A 127 17.73 2.97 7.31
C ARG A 127 18.00 1.46 7.44
N THR A 128 17.03 0.66 7.86
CA THR A 128 17.16 -0.82 7.86
C THR A 128 16.91 -1.40 6.48
N ASN A 129 17.49 -2.55 6.17
CA ASN A 129 17.27 -3.23 4.90
C ASN A 129 15.80 -3.56 4.66
N THR A 130 15.08 -3.95 5.71
CA THR A 130 13.66 -4.28 5.66
C THR A 130 12.81 -3.10 5.16
N PHE A 131 12.91 -1.96 5.86
CA PHE A 131 12.12 -0.79 5.49
C PHE A 131 12.60 -0.13 4.20
N ASN A 132 13.91 -0.19 3.90
CA ASN A 132 14.44 0.21 2.61
C ASN A 132 13.79 -0.62 1.48
N ALA A 133 13.71 -1.95 1.64
CA ALA A 133 13.07 -2.84 0.69
C ALA A 133 11.57 -2.56 0.56
N ILE A 134 10.82 -2.40 1.67
CA ILE A 134 9.38 -2.09 1.64
C ILE A 134 9.10 -0.84 0.82
N PHE A 135 9.83 0.26 1.08
CA PHE A 135 9.57 1.53 0.40
C PHE A 135 10.06 1.56 -1.05
N ARG A 136 11.02 0.72 -1.42
CA ARG A 136 11.37 0.48 -2.83
C ARG A 136 10.24 -0.22 -3.56
N VAL A 137 9.70 -1.30 -2.97
CA VAL A 137 8.53 -1.99 -3.53
C VAL A 137 7.34 -1.04 -3.61
N ARG A 138 7.06 -0.25 -2.55
CA ARG A 138 5.98 0.75 -2.57
C ARG A 138 6.12 1.73 -3.74
N SER A 139 7.31 2.27 -3.96
CA SER A 139 7.58 3.21 -5.06
C SER A 139 7.35 2.57 -6.43
N LYS A 140 7.86 1.36 -6.65
CA LYS A 140 7.70 0.64 -7.91
C LYS A 140 6.25 0.22 -8.16
N LEU A 141 5.58 -0.26 -7.12
CA LEU A 141 4.16 -0.63 -7.16
C LEU A 141 3.29 0.59 -7.51
N SER A 142 3.51 1.74 -6.87
CA SER A 142 2.77 2.97 -7.17
C SER A 142 2.94 3.40 -8.63
N PHE A 143 4.16 3.32 -9.18
CA PHE A 143 4.41 3.64 -10.58
C PHE A 143 3.77 2.62 -11.53
N ALA A 144 3.81 1.32 -11.18
CA ALA A 144 3.16 0.27 -11.97
C ALA A 144 1.63 0.45 -12.02
N ILE A 145 1.01 0.91 -10.92
CA ILE A 145 -0.41 1.25 -10.86
C ILE A 145 -0.73 2.36 -11.87
N HIS A 146 0.00 3.48 -11.85
CA HIS A 146 -0.20 4.56 -12.81
C HIS A 146 0.00 4.07 -14.25
N ARG A 147 1.04 3.28 -14.51
CA ARG A 147 1.35 2.73 -15.84
C ARG A 147 0.22 1.84 -16.36
N PHE A 148 -0.33 0.95 -15.52
CA PHE A 148 -1.46 0.10 -15.90
C PHE A 148 -2.64 0.91 -16.43
N PHE A 149 -3.08 1.91 -15.68
CA PHE A 149 -4.24 2.70 -16.05
C PHE A 149 -3.98 3.64 -17.23
N GLN A 150 -2.84 4.33 -17.24
CA GLN A 150 -2.49 5.27 -18.31
C GLN A 150 -2.33 4.59 -19.67
N GLU A 151 -1.69 3.41 -19.72
CA GLU A 151 -1.53 2.63 -20.96
C GLU A 151 -2.86 2.11 -21.52
N ARG A 152 -3.91 2.02 -20.67
CA ARG A 152 -5.28 1.60 -21.04
C ARG A 152 -6.26 2.75 -21.26
N GLY A 153 -5.73 3.98 -21.31
CA GLY A 153 -6.50 5.18 -21.62
C GLY A 153 -7.39 5.70 -20.49
N TYR A 154 -7.09 5.35 -19.25
CA TYR A 154 -7.78 5.95 -18.10
C TYR A 154 -7.24 7.35 -17.80
N LEU A 155 -8.14 8.27 -17.47
CA LEU A 155 -7.77 9.59 -16.97
C LEU A 155 -7.46 9.52 -15.46
N TYR A 156 -6.29 10.01 -15.04
CA TYR A 156 -5.98 10.20 -13.61
C TYR A 156 -6.68 11.45 -13.09
N VAL A 157 -7.42 11.32 -12.02
CA VAL A 157 -8.25 12.38 -11.45
C VAL A 157 -7.89 12.62 -9.98
N HIS A 158 -7.84 13.89 -9.59
CA HIS A 158 -7.75 14.28 -8.18
C HIS A 158 -9.15 14.67 -7.68
N THR A 159 -9.61 13.96 -6.67
CA THR A 159 -10.84 14.29 -5.96
C THR A 159 -10.53 15.10 -4.70
N PRO A 160 -11.46 15.91 -4.19
CA PRO A 160 -11.24 16.70 -2.99
C PRO A 160 -10.92 15.84 -1.77
N ILE A 161 -9.93 16.28 -0.99
CA ILE A 161 -9.59 15.67 0.30
C ILE A 161 -10.53 16.17 1.40
N ILE A 162 -10.94 17.44 1.32
CA ILE A 162 -11.92 18.03 2.23
C ILE A 162 -13.29 17.92 1.58
N THR A 163 -14.24 17.28 2.24
CA THR A 163 -15.58 17.04 1.72
C THR A 163 -16.66 17.36 2.74
N GLY A 164 -17.85 17.69 2.26
CA GLY A 164 -19.06 17.85 3.06
C GLY A 164 -19.94 16.59 3.09
N SER A 165 -19.58 15.52 2.35
CA SER A 165 -20.38 14.30 2.21
C SER A 165 -19.62 13.07 2.70
N ASP A 166 -20.36 12.10 3.26
CA ASP A 166 -19.85 10.78 3.62
C ASP A 166 -20.15 9.78 2.50
N CYS A 167 -19.14 9.43 1.71
CA CYS A 167 -19.27 8.50 0.59
C CYS A 167 -19.80 7.11 0.99
N GLU A 168 -19.42 6.61 2.15
CA GLU A 168 -19.79 5.26 2.59
C GLU A 168 -21.04 5.25 3.49
N GLY A 169 -21.45 6.42 4.02
CA GLY A 169 -22.56 6.52 4.98
C GLY A 169 -22.27 5.82 6.32
N ALA A 170 -21.03 5.44 6.57
CA ALA A 170 -20.61 4.66 7.73
C ALA A 170 -20.05 5.51 8.89
N GLY A 171 -19.93 6.78 8.73
CA GLY A 171 -20.07 7.79 9.74
C GLY A 171 -18.94 8.11 10.70
N LYS A 172 -17.68 7.70 10.56
CA LYS A 172 -16.60 8.27 11.41
C LYS A 172 -15.54 8.95 10.57
N ILE A 173 -15.87 10.15 10.10
CA ILE A 173 -14.95 11.03 9.39
C ILE A 173 -14.16 11.90 10.38
N PHE A 174 -12.91 12.22 10.06
CA PHE A 174 -12.18 13.27 10.76
C PHE A 174 -12.79 14.63 10.41
N LYS A 175 -13.14 15.41 11.42
CA LYS A 175 -13.66 16.78 11.21
C LYS A 175 -12.52 17.72 10.82
N VAL A 176 -12.77 18.59 9.85
CA VAL A 176 -11.90 19.69 9.46
C VAL A 176 -12.54 20.99 9.96
N THR A 177 -11.81 21.75 10.78
CA THR A 177 -12.28 23.00 11.39
C THR A 177 -11.13 24.00 11.50
N THR A 178 -11.43 25.28 11.37
CA THR A 178 -10.51 26.39 11.59
C THR A 178 -10.71 27.10 12.91
N ILE A 179 -11.77 26.73 13.65
CA ILE A 179 -12.10 27.31 14.95
C ILE A 179 -11.91 26.27 16.05
N GLY A 180 -11.46 26.72 17.23
CA GLY A 180 -11.34 25.89 18.42
C GLY A 180 -12.68 25.61 19.07
N TYR A 181 -12.69 24.63 19.98
CA TYR A 181 -13.84 24.42 20.85
C TYR A 181 -14.08 25.66 21.70
N ASP A 182 -15.31 26.19 21.64
CA ASP A 182 -15.77 27.31 22.46
C ASP A 182 -17.16 26.98 23.01
N PRO A 183 -17.36 26.97 24.35
CA PRO A 183 -18.64 26.64 24.96
C PRO A 183 -19.76 27.67 24.68
N LYS A 184 -19.47 28.78 23.98
CA LYS A 184 -20.49 29.71 23.52
C LYS A 184 -21.47 29.08 22.51
N TYR A 185 -21.04 28.10 21.74
CA TYR A 185 -21.90 27.43 20.75
C TYR A 185 -22.88 26.48 21.43
N LYS A 186 -24.16 26.68 21.19
CA LYS A 186 -25.27 25.91 21.79
C LYS A 186 -25.64 24.69 20.94
N SER A 187 -25.22 24.65 19.69
CA SER A 187 -25.49 23.57 18.76
C SER A 187 -24.36 23.38 17.77
N GLU A 188 -24.27 22.18 17.16
CA GLU A 188 -23.36 21.92 16.05
C GLU A 188 -23.64 22.80 14.84
N ALA A 189 -24.91 23.16 14.60
CA ALA A 189 -25.28 24.04 13.49
C ALA A 189 -24.71 25.46 13.68
N GLU A 190 -24.78 26.04 14.89
CA GLU A 190 -24.18 27.33 15.21
C GLU A 190 -22.65 27.28 15.05
N TYR A 191 -22.02 26.22 15.57
CA TYR A 191 -20.58 26.01 15.43
C TYR A 191 -20.16 25.95 13.96
N ASN A 192 -20.84 25.12 13.15
CA ASN A 192 -20.52 24.97 11.74
C ASN A 192 -20.77 26.26 10.93
N ALA A 193 -21.80 27.05 11.29
CA ALA A 193 -22.09 28.31 10.60
C ALA A 193 -21.00 29.37 10.77
N ASP A 194 -20.31 29.35 11.90
CA ASP A 194 -19.17 30.25 12.17
C ASP A 194 -17.84 29.73 11.63
N ASP A 195 -17.76 28.46 11.25
CA ASP A 195 -16.55 27.86 10.72
C ASP A 195 -16.33 28.20 9.22
N PHE A 196 -15.12 27.95 8.72
CA PHE A 196 -14.64 28.38 7.42
C PHE A 196 -15.59 28.07 6.24
N PHE A 197 -16.20 26.87 6.23
CA PHE A 197 -17.10 26.45 5.14
C PHE A 197 -18.57 26.77 5.41
N GLY A 198 -18.93 27.31 6.55
CA GLY A 198 -20.31 27.54 6.95
C GLY A 198 -21.17 26.27 7.13
N GLN A 199 -20.55 25.12 7.06
CA GLN A 199 -21.14 23.78 7.20
C GLN A 199 -20.12 22.77 7.70
N SER A 200 -20.59 21.59 8.10
CA SER A 200 -19.69 20.51 8.54
C SER A 200 -18.78 20.08 7.39
N ALA A 201 -17.49 19.99 7.65
CA ALA A 201 -16.49 19.51 6.72
C ALA A 201 -15.63 18.40 7.38
N GLY A 202 -15.18 17.46 6.56
CA GLY A 202 -14.35 16.35 7.00
C GLY A 202 -13.28 15.97 6.00
N LEU A 203 -12.41 15.03 6.40
CA LEU A 203 -11.48 14.39 5.49
C LEU A 203 -12.18 13.23 4.78
N THR A 204 -11.95 13.10 3.48
CA THR A 204 -12.62 12.09 2.63
C THR A 204 -12.31 10.66 3.07
N VAL A 205 -13.31 9.79 2.99
CA VAL A 205 -13.18 8.34 3.20
C VAL A 205 -13.03 7.58 1.86
N SER A 206 -13.27 8.25 0.71
CA SER A 206 -13.16 7.71 -0.65
C SER A 206 -13.32 8.84 -1.67
N GLY A 207 -12.67 8.73 -2.80
CA GLY A 207 -12.87 9.63 -3.96
C GLY A 207 -13.94 9.16 -4.94
N GLN A 208 -14.73 8.14 -4.59
CA GLN A 208 -15.64 7.48 -5.51
C GLN A 208 -16.74 8.39 -6.04
N LEU A 209 -17.45 9.14 -5.17
CA LEU A 209 -18.60 9.95 -5.61
C LEU A 209 -18.19 11.00 -6.64
N GLU A 210 -17.09 11.70 -6.41
CA GLU A 210 -16.52 12.66 -7.34
C GLU A 210 -15.87 11.96 -8.55
N GLY A 211 -15.34 10.76 -8.36
CA GLY A 211 -14.84 9.89 -9.44
C GLY A 211 -15.93 9.51 -10.42
N GLU A 212 -17.13 9.16 -9.95
CA GLU A 212 -18.29 8.86 -10.80
C GLU A 212 -18.73 10.08 -11.63
N VAL A 213 -18.62 11.30 -11.08
CA VAL A 213 -18.87 12.54 -11.86
C VAL A 213 -17.93 12.59 -13.06
N MET A 214 -16.67 12.31 -12.87
CA MET A 214 -15.68 12.33 -13.94
C MET A 214 -15.86 11.16 -14.91
N ALA A 215 -16.21 9.97 -14.42
CA ALA A 215 -16.44 8.80 -15.26
C ALA A 215 -17.62 9.01 -16.23
N THR A 216 -18.68 9.68 -15.81
CA THR A 216 -19.85 10.01 -16.68
C THR A 216 -19.51 11.02 -17.79
N ALA A 217 -18.35 11.66 -17.74
CA ALA A 217 -17.87 12.57 -18.77
C ALA A 217 -16.71 12.02 -19.60
N PHE A 218 -15.79 11.27 -18.97
CA PHE A 218 -14.53 10.78 -19.58
C PHE A 218 -14.52 9.27 -19.85
N GLY A 219 -15.53 8.54 -19.41
CA GLY A 219 -15.70 7.11 -19.64
C GLY A 219 -14.87 6.23 -18.71
N LYS A 220 -13.56 6.46 -18.63
CA LYS A 220 -12.64 5.67 -17.79
C LYS A 220 -11.74 6.60 -16.98
N ILE A 221 -11.86 6.55 -15.69
CA ILE A 221 -11.01 7.34 -14.78
C ILE A 221 -10.43 6.48 -13.67
N TYR A 222 -9.43 6.98 -12.98
CA TYR A 222 -9.02 6.44 -11.68
C TYR A 222 -8.54 7.56 -10.77
N THR A 223 -8.80 7.40 -9.47
CA THR A 223 -8.15 8.17 -8.41
C THR A 223 -6.97 7.37 -7.85
N PHE A 224 -5.99 8.04 -7.32
CA PHE A 224 -4.95 7.47 -6.49
C PHE A 224 -4.57 8.52 -5.46
N GLY A 225 -5.22 8.47 -4.32
CA GLY A 225 -5.18 9.53 -3.34
C GLY A 225 -5.27 9.05 -1.89
N PRO A 226 -5.01 9.98 -0.95
CA PRO A 226 -5.12 9.71 0.47
C PRO A 226 -6.58 9.55 0.89
N THR A 227 -6.80 8.62 1.81
CA THR A 227 -8.10 8.28 2.41
C THR A 227 -7.97 8.27 3.92
N PHE A 228 -9.00 8.73 4.62
CA PHE A 228 -8.98 8.94 6.06
C PHE A 228 -10.18 8.28 6.71
N ARG A 229 -9.95 7.42 7.71
CA ARG A 229 -11.02 6.75 8.45
C ARG A 229 -10.77 6.85 9.94
N ALA A 230 -11.69 7.49 10.68
CA ALA A 230 -11.61 7.68 12.13
C ALA A 230 -12.17 6.46 12.89
N GLU A 231 -11.89 5.25 12.41
CA GLU A 231 -12.35 4.02 13.01
C GLU A 231 -11.67 3.75 14.36
N ASN A 232 -12.46 3.34 15.34
CA ASN A 232 -11.95 2.91 16.65
C ASN A 232 -11.44 1.46 16.58
N SER A 233 -10.50 1.19 15.67
CA SER A 233 -9.94 -0.14 15.41
C SER A 233 -8.43 -0.14 15.60
N ASN A 234 -7.94 -1.08 16.41
CA ASN A 234 -6.50 -1.25 16.68
C ASN A 234 -5.98 -2.60 16.14
N THR A 235 -6.42 -2.98 14.93
CA THR A 235 -5.97 -4.22 14.30
C THR A 235 -4.69 -3.98 13.48
N THR A 236 -4.08 -5.07 13.04
CA THR A 236 -2.90 -5.03 12.17
C THR A 236 -3.19 -4.60 10.74
N ARG A 237 -4.47 -4.40 10.37
CA ARG A 237 -4.93 -4.13 9.00
C ARG A 237 -5.58 -2.76 8.85
N HIS A 238 -5.72 -1.97 9.93
CA HIS A 238 -6.34 -0.65 9.91
C HIS A 238 -5.32 0.44 10.18
N ALA A 239 -5.38 1.49 9.37
CA ALA A 239 -4.69 2.75 9.55
C ALA A 239 -5.71 3.88 9.39
N ALA A 240 -5.51 4.99 10.09
CA ALA A 240 -6.40 6.14 10.00
C ALA A 240 -6.17 6.98 8.74
N GLU A 241 -4.98 6.87 8.15
CA GLU A 241 -4.59 7.48 6.88
C GLU A 241 -3.90 6.41 6.02
N PHE A 242 -4.38 6.23 4.79
CA PHE A 242 -3.85 5.30 3.81
C PHE A 242 -4.15 5.78 2.40
N TRP A 243 -3.65 5.09 1.37
CA TRP A 243 -3.86 5.47 -0.02
C TRP A 243 -4.78 4.47 -0.72
N GLN A 244 -5.75 5.00 -1.47
CA GLN A 244 -6.68 4.20 -2.25
C GLN A 244 -6.52 4.44 -3.75
N ILE A 245 -6.69 3.37 -4.51
CA ILE A 245 -6.78 3.38 -5.96
C ILE A 245 -8.22 3.03 -6.31
N GLU A 246 -8.93 3.93 -6.96
CA GLU A 246 -10.36 3.81 -7.21
C GLU A 246 -10.66 4.14 -8.68
N PRO A 247 -10.63 3.15 -9.58
CA PRO A 247 -11.12 3.32 -10.95
C PRO A 247 -12.65 3.31 -10.99
N GLU A 248 -13.22 4.17 -11.86
CA GLU A 248 -14.62 4.21 -12.22
C GLU A 248 -14.76 4.14 -13.75
N VAL A 249 -15.61 3.25 -14.24
CA VAL A 249 -15.74 2.94 -15.66
C VAL A 249 -17.20 3.00 -16.08
N ALA A 250 -17.50 3.93 -16.98
CA ALA A 250 -18.81 4.03 -17.61
C ALA A 250 -18.99 2.90 -18.65
N PHE A 251 -20.25 2.49 -18.84
CA PHE A 251 -20.65 1.38 -19.74
C PHE A 251 -20.06 0.02 -19.33
N ALA A 252 -19.77 -0.17 -18.04
CA ALA A 252 -19.25 -1.40 -17.47
C ALA A 252 -20.26 -2.00 -16.47
N GLU A 253 -20.48 -3.28 -16.58
CA GLU A 253 -21.24 -4.08 -15.63
C GLU A 253 -20.30 -4.80 -14.64
N ILE A 254 -20.87 -5.61 -13.73
CA ILE A 254 -20.07 -6.28 -12.68
C ILE A 254 -19.01 -7.24 -13.25
N ASP A 255 -19.28 -7.90 -14.36
CA ASP A 255 -18.35 -8.84 -14.97
C ASP A 255 -17.16 -8.11 -15.61
N ASP A 256 -17.39 -6.95 -16.24
CA ASP A 256 -16.34 -6.12 -16.82
C ASP A 256 -15.36 -5.64 -15.73
N ILE A 257 -15.88 -5.20 -14.59
CA ILE A 257 -15.02 -4.69 -13.51
C ILE A 257 -14.25 -5.81 -12.81
N ILE A 258 -14.79 -7.03 -12.75
CA ILE A 258 -14.07 -8.23 -12.27
C ILE A 258 -12.88 -8.55 -13.19
N GLU A 259 -13.08 -8.46 -14.52
CA GLU A 259 -12.00 -8.67 -15.48
C GLU A 259 -10.89 -7.61 -15.34
N ILE A 260 -11.28 -6.33 -15.27
CA ILE A 260 -10.33 -5.22 -15.06
C ILE A 260 -9.55 -5.39 -13.75
N ALA A 261 -10.22 -5.74 -12.65
CA ALA A 261 -9.59 -5.97 -11.35
C ALA A 261 -8.60 -7.16 -11.40
N THR A 262 -8.96 -8.23 -12.12
CA THR A 262 -8.11 -9.41 -12.33
C THR A 262 -6.83 -9.02 -13.09
N GLU A 263 -6.97 -8.36 -14.24
CA GLU A 263 -5.84 -7.89 -15.03
C GLU A 263 -4.93 -6.94 -14.23
N PHE A 264 -5.56 -6.04 -13.49
CA PHE A 264 -4.86 -5.04 -12.68
C PHE A 264 -3.97 -5.71 -11.62
N ILE A 265 -4.53 -6.62 -10.82
CA ILE A 265 -3.75 -7.33 -9.79
C ILE A 265 -2.61 -8.15 -10.40
N LYS A 266 -2.88 -8.90 -11.46
CA LYS A 266 -1.85 -9.67 -12.17
C LYS A 266 -0.72 -8.77 -12.68
N TYR A 267 -1.06 -7.63 -13.29
CA TYR A 267 -0.09 -6.69 -13.82
C TYR A 267 0.82 -6.10 -12.74
N ILE A 268 0.25 -5.58 -11.65
CA ILE A 268 1.04 -4.92 -10.61
C ILE A 268 1.90 -5.91 -9.81
N ILE A 269 1.41 -7.13 -9.54
CA ILE A 269 2.20 -8.19 -8.91
C ILE A 269 3.34 -8.65 -9.83
N ASN A 270 3.08 -8.81 -11.12
CA ASN A 270 4.13 -9.15 -12.10
C ASN A 270 5.20 -8.05 -12.19
N ALA A 271 4.81 -6.78 -12.13
CA ALA A 271 5.75 -5.65 -12.09
C ALA A 271 6.65 -5.72 -10.84
N VAL A 272 6.10 -6.03 -9.67
CA VAL A 272 6.89 -6.20 -8.44
C VAL A 272 7.87 -7.36 -8.55
N LEU A 273 7.44 -8.52 -9.07
CA LEU A 273 8.30 -9.70 -9.25
C LEU A 273 9.49 -9.41 -10.17
N ASN A 274 9.29 -8.62 -11.22
CA ASN A 274 10.30 -8.32 -12.23
C ASN A 274 11.19 -7.11 -11.86
N GLU A 275 10.63 -6.09 -11.24
CA GLU A 275 11.35 -4.84 -10.96
C GLU A 275 11.95 -4.76 -9.55
N CYS A 276 11.58 -5.69 -8.63
CA CYS A 276 12.05 -5.73 -7.25
C CYS A 276 12.58 -7.12 -6.84
N PRO A 277 13.43 -7.79 -7.65
CA PRO A 277 13.84 -9.17 -7.38
C PRO A 277 14.64 -9.32 -6.08
N ASP A 278 15.49 -8.35 -5.71
CA ASP A 278 16.30 -8.38 -4.50
C ASP A 278 15.45 -8.18 -3.24
N GLU A 279 14.48 -7.25 -3.32
CA GLU A 279 13.53 -6.97 -2.26
C GLU A 279 12.64 -8.19 -1.99
N ILE A 280 12.11 -8.82 -3.04
CA ILE A 280 11.30 -10.05 -2.92
C ILE A 280 12.12 -11.21 -2.35
N ASN A 281 13.39 -11.36 -2.76
CA ASN A 281 14.28 -12.37 -2.17
C ASN A 281 14.51 -12.13 -0.68
N LEU A 282 14.64 -10.88 -0.25
CA LEU A 282 14.77 -10.53 1.16
C LEU A 282 13.51 -10.93 1.94
N PHE A 283 12.33 -10.60 1.43
CA PHE A 283 11.07 -10.92 2.09
C PHE A 283 10.80 -12.41 2.13
N ASP A 284 11.03 -13.12 1.04
CA ASP A 284 10.89 -14.58 0.95
C ASP A 284 11.78 -15.30 1.95
N LYS A 285 13.00 -14.83 2.13
CA LYS A 285 13.98 -15.42 3.04
C LYS A 285 13.68 -15.14 4.52
N PHE A 286 13.20 -13.94 4.87
CA PHE A 286 13.21 -13.48 6.26
C PHE A 286 11.82 -13.24 6.86
N TYR A 287 10.77 -13.11 6.03
CA TYR A 287 9.43 -12.73 6.48
C TYR A 287 8.35 -13.75 6.12
N GLU A 288 8.22 -14.12 4.86
CA GLU A 288 7.25 -15.11 4.41
C GLU A 288 7.90 -16.10 3.43
N LYS A 289 8.30 -17.26 3.95
CA LYS A 289 8.89 -18.32 3.13
C LYS A 289 7.90 -18.78 2.05
N GLY A 290 8.34 -18.81 0.78
CA GLY A 290 7.50 -19.17 -0.37
C GLY A 290 6.74 -17.97 -0.94
N LEU A 291 7.05 -16.73 -0.52
CA LEU A 291 6.40 -15.51 -1.02
C LEU A 291 6.49 -15.39 -2.54
N ARG A 292 7.65 -15.64 -3.12
CA ARG A 292 7.86 -15.56 -4.58
C ARG A 292 6.93 -16.51 -5.34
N GLU A 293 6.80 -17.74 -4.89
CA GLU A 293 5.92 -18.74 -5.48
C GLU A 293 4.45 -18.37 -5.31
N LYS A 294 4.07 -17.85 -4.15
CA LYS A 294 2.71 -17.33 -3.89
C LYS A 294 2.36 -16.19 -4.87
N LEU A 295 3.26 -15.22 -5.05
CA LEU A 295 3.03 -14.11 -5.97
C LEU A 295 2.99 -14.55 -7.43
N LYS A 296 3.80 -15.53 -7.82
CA LYS A 296 3.73 -16.13 -9.16
C LYS A 296 2.39 -16.79 -9.43
N LYS A 297 1.85 -17.55 -8.47
CA LYS A 297 0.51 -18.13 -8.61
C LYS A 297 -0.57 -17.09 -8.89
N VAL A 298 -0.50 -15.93 -8.24
CA VAL A 298 -1.46 -14.84 -8.53
C VAL A 298 -1.37 -14.37 -9.98
N VAL A 299 -0.18 -14.34 -10.56
CA VAL A 299 0.01 -13.93 -11.98
C VAL A 299 -0.49 -15.02 -12.93
N ASP A 300 -0.17 -16.28 -12.64
CA ASP A 300 -0.35 -17.40 -13.56
C ASP A 300 -1.75 -18.04 -13.47
N ASP A 301 -2.33 -18.16 -12.28
CA ASP A 301 -3.59 -18.88 -12.05
C ASP A 301 -4.82 -18.05 -12.44
N GLU A 302 -5.89 -18.71 -12.78
CA GLU A 302 -7.22 -18.10 -12.88
C GLU A 302 -7.77 -17.83 -11.48
N PHE A 303 -8.43 -16.68 -11.29
CA PHE A 303 -9.11 -16.37 -10.04
C PHE A 303 -10.43 -17.14 -9.95
N ALA A 304 -10.74 -17.67 -8.78
CA ALA A 304 -12.02 -18.32 -8.54
C ALA A 304 -13.13 -17.26 -8.39
N ARG A 305 -14.36 -17.69 -8.65
CA ARG A 305 -15.58 -16.90 -8.39
C ARG A 305 -16.58 -17.78 -7.64
N VAL A 306 -17.20 -17.23 -6.61
CA VAL A 306 -18.20 -17.92 -5.80
C VAL A 306 -19.30 -16.94 -5.40
N ASP A 307 -20.55 -17.38 -5.44
CA ASP A 307 -21.67 -16.61 -4.90
C ASP A 307 -21.60 -16.54 -3.37
N TYR A 308 -21.97 -15.39 -2.77
CA TYR A 308 -21.97 -15.24 -1.32
C TYR A 308 -22.79 -16.33 -0.61
N THR A 309 -23.95 -16.67 -1.17
CA THR A 309 -24.82 -17.74 -0.61
C THR A 309 -24.09 -19.08 -0.61
N GLU A 310 -23.42 -19.42 -1.71
CA GLU A 310 -22.61 -20.62 -1.82
C GLU A 310 -21.41 -20.60 -0.87
N ALA A 311 -20.75 -19.47 -0.75
CA ALA A 311 -19.63 -19.30 0.19
C ALA A 311 -20.05 -19.55 1.64
N ILE A 312 -21.23 -19.05 2.06
CA ILE A 312 -21.80 -19.34 3.39
C ILE A 312 -22.08 -20.85 3.56
N GLU A 313 -22.62 -21.51 2.55
CA GLU A 313 -22.86 -22.96 2.61
C GLU A 313 -21.57 -23.78 2.69
N ILE A 314 -20.53 -23.38 1.97
CA ILE A 314 -19.19 -23.99 2.06
C ILE A 314 -18.63 -23.83 3.48
N LEU A 315 -18.70 -22.64 4.05
CA LEU A 315 -18.23 -22.37 5.41
C LEU A 315 -18.99 -23.18 6.46
N LYS A 316 -20.32 -23.26 6.39
CA LYS A 316 -21.16 -24.09 7.27
C LYS A 316 -20.82 -25.59 7.19
N LYS A 317 -20.54 -26.08 6.01
CA LYS A 317 -20.21 -27.50 5.77
C LYS A 317 -18.76 -27.85 6.09
N SER A 318 -17.92 -26.86 6.43
CA SER A 318 -16.48 -27.04 6.68
C SER A 318 -16.14 -27.89 7.90
N GLY A 319 -17.08 -27.97 8.86
CA GLY A 319 -16.84 -28.61 10.16
C GLY A 319 -15.85 -27.87 11.06
N LYS A 320 -15.41 -26.64 10.66
CA LYS A 320 -14.50 -25.83 11.44
C LYS A 320 -15.26 -24.96 12.44
N ASP A 321 -14.81 -24.94 13.68
CA ASP A 321 -15.29 -24.00 14.70
C ASP A 321 -14.72 -22.61 14.43
N PHE A 322 -15.51 -21.74 13.81
CA PHE A 322 -15.18 -20.35 13.62
C PHE A 322 -15.48 -19.55 14.90
N VAL A 323 -14.69 -18.52 15.19
CA VAL A 323 -14.93 -17.60 16.31
C VAL A 323 -16.20 -16.78 16.07
N TYR A 324 -16.46 -16.40 14.82
CA TYR A 324 -17.66 -15.67 14.42
C TYR A 324 -18.66 -16.59 13.77
N PRO A 325 -19.96 -16.45 14.08
CA PRO A 325 -21.00 -17.32 13.51
C PRO A 325 -21.09 -17.17 11.98
N VAL A 326 -21.36 -18.28 11.32
CA VAL A 326 -21.56 -18.35 9.86
C VAL A 326 -23.05 -18.51 9.57
N GLU A 327 -23.69 -17.40 9.23
CA GLU A 327 -25.11 -17.36 8.85
C GLU A 327 -25.28 -16.48 7.61
N TRP A 328 -26.34 -16.73 6.82
CA TRP A 328 -26.64 -15.87 5.69
C TRP A 328 -26.97 -14.45 6.19
N GLY A 329 -26.33 -13.44 5.62
CA GLY A 329 -26.45 -12.05 6.07
C GLY A 329 -25.39 -11.65 7.09
N CYS A 330 -24.42 -12.52 7.48
CA CYS A 330 -23.27 -12.11 8.28
C CYS A 330 -22.19 -11.47 7.39
N ASP A 331 -21.47 -10.51 7.96
CA ASP A 331 -20.25 -10.00 7.34
C ASP A 331 -19.13 -11.06 7.42
N LEU A 332 -18.46 -11.34 6.29
CA LEU A 332 -17.37 -12.29 6.24
C LEU A 332 -16.16 -11.74 7.00
N GLN A 333 -15.83 -12.40 8.11
CA GLN A 333 -14.65 -12.05 8.89
C GLN A 333 -13.38 -12.65 8.28
N THR A 334 -12.22 -12.10 8.64
CA THR A 334 -10.91 -12.56 8.14
C THR A 334 -10.72 -14.08 8.18
N GLU A 335 -11.24 -14.77 9.20
CA GLU A 335 -11.13 -16.22 9.32
C GLU A 335 -11.96 -16.97 8.26
N HIS A 336 -13.11 -16.41 7.87
CA HIS A 336 -13.98 -16.92 6.81
C HIS A 336 -13.32 -16.72 5.43
N GLU A 337 -12.84 -15.51 5.16
CA GLU A 337 -12.14 -15.13 3.94
C GLU A 337 -10.90 -16.02 3.71
N ARG A 338 -10.09 -16.19 4.75
CA ARG A 338 -8.89 -17.02 4.68
C ARG A 338 -9.21 -18.50 4.52
N TYR A 339 -10.31 -18.99 5.10
CA TYR A 339 -10.72 -20.37 4.87
C TYR A 339 -11.07 -20.60 3.41
N LEU A 340 -11.81 -19.68 2.79
CA LEU A 340 -12.14 -19.74 1.37
C LEU A 340 -10.88 -19.70 0.50
N THR A 341 -9.98 -18.74 0.75
CA THR A 341 -8.79 -18.54 -0.09
C THR A 341 -7.69 -19.56 0.13
N ASP A 342 -7.41 -19.94 1.40
CA ASP A 342 -6.24 -20.76 1.75
C ASP A 342 -6.55 -22.26 1.74
N VAL A 343 -7.81 -22.65 2.03
CA VAL A 343 -8.20 -24.05 2.20
C VAL A 343 -9.06 -24.54 1.03
N VAL A 344 -10.11 -23.79 0.66
CA VAL A 344 -11.08 -24.26 -0.33
C VAL A 344 -10.54 -24.10 -1.75
N TYR A 345 -10.13 -22.89 -2.11
CA TYR A 345 -9.73 -22.55 -3.48
C TYR A 345 -8.23 -22.55 -3.69
N ASN A 346 -7.43 -22.32 -2.65
CA ASN A 346 -5.96 -22.16 -2.69
C ASN A 346 -5.48 -21.19 -3.77
N ARG A 347 -6.23 -20.10 -3.98
CA ARG A 347 -6.01 -19.03 -4.97
C ARG A 347 -6.88 -17.81 -4.67
N PRO A 348 -6.68 -16.66 -5.36
CA PRO A 348 -7.60 -15.53 -5.26
C PRO A 348 -9.03 -15.88 -5.63
N VAL A 349 -9.99 -15.30 -4.90
CA VAL A 349 -11.42 -15.61 -5.04
C VAL A 349 -12.23 -14.33 -5.06
N PHE A 350 -13.08 -14.16 -6.06
CA PHE A 350 -14.16 -13.18 -6.06
C PHE A 350 -15.39 -13.78 -5.38
N VAL A 351 -15.81 -13.18 -4.28
CA VAL A 351 -17.11 -13.48 -3.66
C VAL A 351 -18.10 -12.46 -4.18
N VAL A 352 -19.16 -12.91 -4.87
CA VAL A 352 -20.13 -12.05 -5.56
C VAL A 352 -21.52 -12.08 -4.94
N ASN A 353 -22.37 -11.09 -5.25
CA ASN A 353 -23.78 -11.04 -4.85
C ASN A 353 -23.98 -11.01 -3.32
N TYR A 354 -23.34 -10.06 -2.66
CA TYR A 354 -23.51 -9.86 -1.22
C TYR A 354 -24.93 -9.43 -0.84
N PRO A 355 -25.39 -9.73 0.37
CA PRO A 355 -26.63 -9.17 0.92
C PRO A 355 -26.59 -7.63 0.91
N LYS A 356 -27.70 -7.00 0.47
CA LYS A 356 -27.81 -5.55 0.33
C LYS A 356 -27.57 -4.79 1.64
N ASP A 357 -27.91 -5.39 2.78
CA ASP A 357 -27.80 -4.75 4.10
C ASP A 357 -26.35 -4.69 4.60
N LEU A 358 -25.45 -5.47 4.01
CA LEU A 358 -24.01 -5.47 4.32
C LEU A 358 -23.19 -4.49 3.46
N LYS A 359 -23.77 -3.97 2.38
CA LYS A 359 -23.03 -3.19 1.38
C LYS A 359 -23.59 -1.76 1.29
N SER A 360 -22.83 -0.87 0.68
CA SER A 360 -23.14 0.57 0.61
C SER A 360 -24.36 0.87 -0.24
N PHE A 361 -24.99 2.02 0.00
CA PHE A 361 -26.28 2.45 -0.60
C PHE A 361 -26.24 2.59 -2.11
N TYR A 362 -25.09 2.88 -2.67
CA TYR A 362 -24.89 3.15 -4.10
C TYR A 362 -24.73 1.89 -4.97
N MET A 363 -24.69 0.72 -4.39
CA MET A 363 -24.50 -0.52 -5.13
C MET A 363 -25.80 -1.00 -5.79
N LYS A 364 -25.72 -1.41 -7.05
CA LYS A 364 -26.88 -1.86 -7.85
C LYS A 364 -27.58 -3.05 -7.20
N GLN A 365 -28.88 -2.92 -7.01
CA GLN A 365 -29.71 -4.00 -6.47
C GLN A 365 -29.95 -5.07 -7.53
N ASN A 366 -29.73 -6.34 -7.18
CA ASN A 366 -30.04 -7.47 -8.02
C ASN A 366 -31.55 -7.70 -8.14
N PRO A 367 -32.03 -8.40 -9.20
CA PRO A 367 -33.44 -8.66 -9.40
C PRO A 367 -34.13 -9.45 -8.28
N ASP A 368 -33.35 -10.17 -7.45
CA ASP A 368 -33.84 -10.93 -6.31
C ASP A 368 -34.34 -10.04 -5.14
N GLY A 369 -34.03 -8.75 -5.17
CA GLY A 369 -34.37 -7.76 -4.15
C GLY A 369 -33.67 -7.97 -2.80
N LYS A 370 -32.75 -8.93 -2.69
CA LYS A 370 -32.03 -9.31 -1.45
C LYS A 370 -30.53 -9.02 -1.53
N THR A 371 -29.95 -9.12 -2.71
CA THR A 371 -28.52 -8.98 -2.95
C THR A 371 -28.21 -7.76 -3.81
N VAL A 372 -26.93 -7.41 -3.90
CA VAL A 372 -26.40 -6.35 -4.75
C VAL A 372 -25.31 -6.88 -5.67
N ALA A 373 -25.14 -6.26 -6.84
CA ALA A 373 -24.07 -6.54 -7.78
C ALA A 373 -22.74 -5.99 -7.24
N ALA A 374 -22.27 -6.59 -6.18
CA ALA A 374 -21.02 -6.29 -5.51
C ALA A 374 -20.15 -7.54 -5.40
N THR A 375 -18.84 -7.35 -5.35
CA THR A 375 -17.87 -8.41 -5.18
C THR A 375 -16.64 -7.92 -4.43
N ASP A 376 -16.11 -8.78 -3.58
CA ASP A 376 -14.83 -8.57 -2.93
C ASP A 376 -13.80 -9.56 -3.49
N LEU A 377 -12.63 -9.09 -3.85
CA LEU A 377 -11.49 -9.94 -4.17
C LEU A 377 -10.73 -10.29 -2.92
N LEU A 378 -10.77 -11.55 -2.57
CA LEU A 378 -10.03 -12.14 -1.45
C LEU A 378 -8.75 -12.80 -1.95
N VAL A 379 -7.65 -12.63 -1.22
CA VAL A 379 -6.37 -13.27 -1.54
C VAL A 379 -5.83 -14.10 -0.38
N PRO A 380 -5.09 -15.21 -0.64
CA PRO A 380 -4.51 -16.06 0.38
C PRO A 380 -3.67 -15.29 1.41
N GLY A 381 -3.84 -15.62 2.68
CA GLY A 381 -3.07 -15.04 3.78
C GLY A 381 -3.47 -13.63 4.22
N VAL A 382 -4.18 -12.86 3.38
CA VAL A 382 -4.62 -11.49 3.69
C VAL A 382 -6.15 -11.37 3.82
N GLY A 383 -6.93 -11.98 2.93
CA GLY A 383 -8.37 -11.79 2.78
C GLY A 383 -8.67 -10.67 1.80
N GLU A 384 -9.68 -9.85 2.04
CA GLU A 384 -10.11 -8.79 1.13
C GLU A 384 -9.01 -7.78 0.83
N ILE A 385 -8.74 -7.55 -0.47
CA ILE A 385 -7.84 -6.50 -0.97
C ILE A 385 -8.53 -5.50 -1.89
N ILE A 386 -9.61 -5.90 -2.57
CA ILE A 386 -10.43 -5.06 -3.45
C ILE A 386 -11.90 -5.26 -3.13
N GLY A 387 -12.65 -4.16 -2.98
CA GLY A 387 -14.11 -4.15 -3.03
C GLY A 387 -14.59 -3.54 -4.33
N CYS A 388 -15.43 -4.25 -5.10
CA CYS A 388 -15.98 -3.79 -6.37
C CYS A 388 -17.51 -3.73 -6.31
N SER A 389 -18.11 -2.88 -7.13
CA SER A 389 -19.54 -2.98 -7.43
C SER A 389 -19.92 -2.34 -8.76
N GLU A 390 -21.00 -2.82 -9.33
CA GLU A 390 -21.79 -2.02 -10.25
C GLU A 390 -22.58 -0.97 -9.46
N ARG A 391 -22.64 0.24 -9.97
CA ARG A 391 -23.30 1.38 -9.30
C ARG A 391 -24.78 1.39 -9.66
N GLU A 392 -25.66 1.74 -8.69
CA GLU A 392 -27.10 1.85 -8.96
C GLU A 392 -27.35 3.02 -9.94
N ALA A 393 -27.83 2.68 -11.12
CA ALA A 393 -28.14 3.63 -12.17
C ALA A 393 -29.62 4.09 -12.15
N ASP A 394 -30.48 3.34 -11.46
CA ASP A 394 -31.89 3.69 -11.29
C ASP A 394 -32.06 4.73 -10.19
N THR A 395 -32.60 5.91 -10.58
CA THR A 395 -32.77 7.06 -9.68
C THR A 395 -33.68 6.71 -8.49
N GLU A 396 -34.79 6.00 -8.72
CA GLU A 396 -35.79 5.71 -7.68
C GLU A 396 -35.23 4.69 -6.66
N LYS A 397 -34.51 3.67 -7.14
CA LYS A 397 -33.86 2.70 -6.27
C LYS A 397 -32.76 3.35 -5.43
N LEU A 398 -31.91 4.21 -6.03
CA LEU A 398 -30.88 4.93 -5.32
C LEU A 398 -31.47 5.87 -4.25
N LEU A 399 -32.53 6.60 -4.62
CA LEU A 399 -33.28 7.48 -3.72
C LEU A 399 -33.85 6.69 -2.52
N GLN A 400 -34.43 5.52 -2.77
CA GLN A 400 -34.96 4.67 -1.72
C GLN A 400 -33.85 4.16 -0.81
N ALA A 401 -32.71 3.74 -1.38
CA ALA A 401 -31.56 3.25 -0.60
C ALA A 401 -30.98 4.34 0.33
N ILE A 402 -30.93 5.61 -0.09
CA ILE A 402 -30.53 6.75 0.72
C ILE A 402 -31.53 6.95 1.88
N LYS A 403 -32.84 6.92 1.58
CA LYS A 403 -33.90 7.07 2.60
C LYS A 403 -33.89 5.96 3.64
N ASP A 404 -33.75 4.70 3.19
CA ASP A 404 -33.75 3.52 4.08
C ASP A 404 -32.61 3.57 5.11
N ARG A 405 -31.50 4.24 4.77
CA ARG A 405 -30.36 4.46 5.67
C ARG A 405 -30.46 5.73 6.52
N GLY A 406 -31.56 6.49 6.39
CA GLY A 406 -31.75 7.72 7.12
C GLY A 406 -30.78 8.85 6.74
N MET A 407 -30.17 8.75 5.57
CA MET A 407 -29.19 9.73 5.07
C MET A 407 -29.90 11.00 4.60
N LYS A 408 -29.24 12.14 4.75
CA LYS A 408 -29.82 13.44 4.39
C LYS A 408 -29.73 13.68 2.88
N MET A 409 -30.87 13.67 2.22
CA MET A 409 -31.01 13.81 0.75
C MET A 409 -30.24 14.98 0.16
N SER A 410 -30.26 16.15 0.84
CA SER A 410 -29.58 17.36 0.35
C SER A 410 -28.07 17.18 0.15
N ASP A 411 -27.45 16.26 0.87
CA ASP A 411 -26.02 16.04 0.83
C ASP A 411 -25.61 15.20 -0.39
N TYR A 412 -26.59 14.52 -1.02
CA TYR A 412 -26.40 13.66 -2.20
C TYR A 412 -27.12 14.16 -3.46
N GLN A 413 -27.61 15.40 -3.48
CA GLN A 413 -28.37 15.92 -4.63
C GLN A 413 -27.53 15.88 -5.93
N ASN A 414 -26.28 16.31 -5.88
CA ASN A 414 -25.39 16.27 -7.05
C ASN A 414 -25.17 14.83 -7.55
N TYR A 415 -25.09 13.86 -6.64
CA TYR A 415 -24.94 12.45 -6.97
C TYR A 415 -26.20 11.86 -7.60
N LEU A 416 -27.38 12.25 -7.13
CA LEU A 416 -28.67 11.89 -7.73
C LEU A 416 -28.85 12.50 -9.13
N ASP A 417 -28.35 13.71 -9.35
CA ASP A 417 -28.41 14.38 -10.65
C ASP A 417 -27.64 13.60 -11.73
N LEU A 418 -26.58 12.87 -11.39
CA LEU A 418 -25.88 12.00 -12.34
C LEU A 418 -26.79 10.88 -12.87
N ARG A 419 -27.77 10.41 -12.09
CA ARG A 419 -28.73 9.40 -12.52
C ARG A 419 -29.87 10.00 -13.34
N LYS A 420 -30.18 11.26 -13.10
CA LYS A 420 -31.23 12.00 -13.83
C LYS A 420 -30.78 12.45 -15.21
N TYR A 421 -29.54 12.87 -15.35
CA TYR A 421 -29.02 13.51 -16.55
C TYR A 421 -28.10 12.59 -17.36
N GLY A 422 -28.68 11.59 -18.03
CA GLY A 422 -27.96 10.70 -18.95
C GLY A 422 -27.16 9.61 -18.25
N THR A 423 -27.78 8.94 -17.29
CA THR A 423 -27.18 7.80 -16.59
C THR A 423 -26.81 6.65 -17.52
N VAL A 424 -25.79 5.92 -17.16
CA VAL A 424 -25.34 4.70 -17.84
C VAL A 424 -25.00 3.64 -16.80
N PRO A 425 -25.02 2.34 -17.16
CA PRO A 425 -24.36 1.33 -16.35
C PRO A 425 -22.90 1.72 -16.13
N HIS A 426 -22.42 1.68 -14.90
CA HIS A 426 -21.03 1.97 -14.57
C HIS A 426 -20.62 1.22 -13.33
N SER A 427 -19.34 0.92 -13.26
CA SER A 427 -18.76 0.07 -12.22
C SER A 427 -17.41 0.58 -11.79
N GLY A 428 -17.03 0.25 -10.56
CA GLY A 428 -15.72 0.64 -10.05
C GLY A 428 -15.28 -0.26 -8.90
N PHE A 429 -14.04 -0.06 -8.47
CA PHE A 429 -13.51 -0.74 -7.31
C PHE A 429 -12.57 0.13 -6.49
N GLY A 430 -12.32 -0.27 -5.23
CA GLY A 430 -11.31 0.34 -4.37
C GLY A 430 -10.24 -0.68 -3.98
N LEU A 431 -8.96 -0.32 -4.18
CA LEU A 431 -7.79 -1.06 -3.69
C LEU A 431 -7.00 -0.19 -2.71
N GLY A 432 -6.81 -0.66 -1.47
CA GLY A 432 -5.87 -0.03 -0.54
C GLY A 432 -4.42 -0.37 -0.89
N LEU A 433 -3.60 0.66 -1.15
CA LEU A 433 -2.18 0.48 -1.49
C LEU A 433 -1.42 -0.28 -0.41
N GLU A 434 -1.69 -0.01 0.84
CA GLU A 434 -1.03 -0.63 1.97
C GLU A 434 -1.37 -2.12 2.08
N ARG A 435 -2.62 -2.51 1.79
CA ARG A 435 -3.03 -3.93 1.81
C ARG A 435 -2.33 -4.73 0.73
N ILE A 436 -2.29 -4.22 -0.51
CA ILE A 436 -1.56 -4.91 -1.59
C ILE A 436 -0.04 -4.93 -1.33
N LEU A 437 0.50 -3.89 -0.68
CA LEU A 437 1.91 -3.87 -0.29
C LEU A 437 2.22 -4.89 0.82
N MET A 438 1.32 -5.04 1.82
CA MET A 438 1.43 -6.14 2.79
C MET A 438 1.47 -7.50 2.08
N TYR A 439 0.56 -7.71 1.14
CA TYR A 439 0.48 -8.95 0.37
C TYR A 439 1.76 -9.22 -0.43
N ALA A 440 2.27 -8.20 -1.13
CA ALA A 440 3.46 -8.32 -1.98
C ALA A 440 4.79 -8.46 -1.19
N THR A 441 4.80 -8.09 0.09
CA THR A 441 6.01 -8.11 0.93
C THR A 441 5.97 -9.12 2.08
N GLY A 442 4.84 -9.77 2.30
CA GLY A 442 4.65 -10.68 3.45
C GLY A 442 4.63 -9.96 4.80
N MET A 443 4.39 -8.63 4.84
CA MET A 443 4.32 -7.89 6.08
C MET A 443 2.99 -8.13 6.81
N GLY A 444 3.10 -8.49 8.09
CA GLY A 444 1.92 -8.80 8.92
C GLY A 444 1.21 -7.60 9.53
N ASN A 445 1.72 -6.37 9.35
CA ASN A 445 1.14 -5.18 9.96
C ASN A 445 1.21 -3.98 8.99
N ILE A 446 0.05 -3.36 8.77
CA ILE A 446 -0.10 -2.21 7.85
C ILE A 446 0.82 -1.03 8.23
N ARG A 447 1.12 -0.84 9.53
CA ARG A 447 2.04 0.20 10.00
C ARG A 447 3.46 0.05 9.46
N ASP A 448 3.83 -1.14 8.99
CA ASP A 448 5.15 -1.39 8.41
C ASP A 448 5.23 -0.97 6.93
N THR A 449 4.09 -0.77 6.29
CA THR A 449 4.00 -0.33 4.89
C THR A 449 3.87 1.19 4.70
N ILE A 450 3.77 1.94 5.81
CA ILE A 450 3.59 3.40 5.85
C ILE A 450 4.81 4.01 6.56
N ILE A 451 5.39 5.09 6.02
CA ILE A 451 6.60 5.71 6.61
C ILE A 451 6.31 6.25 8.01
N PHE A 452 5.27 7.07 8.14
CA PHE A 452 4.78 7.63 9.39
C PHE A 452 3.32 7.23 9.55
N PRO A 453 3.02 6.04 10.10
CA PRO A 453 1.66 5.56 10.20
C PRO A 453 0.81 6.43 11.12
N ARG A 454 -0.46 6.60 10.74
CA ARG A 454 -1.50 7.20 11.55
C ARG A 454 -2.48 6.10 11.94
N ALA A 455 -2.64 5.88 13.22
CA ALA A 455 -3.58 4.92 13.76
C ALA A 455 -4.20 5.46 15.04
N LYS A 456 -5.18 4.75 15.60
CA LYS A 456 -5.73 5.13 16.89
C LYS A 456 -4.61 5.21 17.93
N ASP A 457 -4.56 6.32 18.67
CA ASP A 457 -3.56 6.64 19.70
C ASP A 457 -2.11 6.77 19.18
N GLU A 458 -1.91 6.77 17.87
CA GLU A 458 -0.61 6.90 17.20
C GLU A 458 -0.63 8.05 16.18
N LEU A 459 -0.04 9.19 16.54
CA LEU A 459 0.09 10.36 15.65
C LEU A 459 1.55 10.68 15.28
N ARG A 460 2.54 10.03 15.88
CA ARG A 460 3.97 10.31 15.72
C ARG A 460 4.61 9.48 14.64
#